data_63281306d0ea6edbce9fdac15c2376bb
#
_entry.id   63281306d0ea6edbce9fdac15c2376bb
#
_cell.length_a   1.000
_cell.length_b   1.000
_cell.length_c   1.000
_cell.angle_alpha   90.00
_cell.angle_beta   90.00
_cell.angle_gamma   90.00
#
_symmetry.space_group_name_H-M   'P 1'
#
loop_
_entity.id
_entity.type
_entity.pdbx_description
1 polymer ?
#
loop_
_entity_poly.entity_id
_entity_poly.type
_entity_poly.pdbx_seq_one_letter_code
_entity_poly.pdbx_strand_id
1 'polypeptide(L)'
;MSVIKTIGVMTGNSLDAVDVVLTAFDGVNICDLAAHTLAYPAELSDRFRRLRGRLKQTAADMESFARDTFFSETVNEYTSLVARAVNELLARSNTPKDEVDAIGFHGQTCDHFPPSIAGDLPPYTLQIGNPNLLADLTGVPVVYDFRSDDLMNGGEGAPLAPMHNFHLAASLREKGVFPVAFCNGGNTGNIALISQNGAGKDILLGWDVGPFNHFADTITRTCFGAPYDKDGRYGKKGHIQTDLLDKLFNQTAVSKTGENFYLSRPPKSSDPSWYRLPDISGYQAEDVLRTVEYLSSYVFFHSLSYIPEDVMMPEYFLLFGGGWNNPLMTDDFAALLHGGENIVLPQHRALFERLRSRFAQSPHIARTDRYGISGQYMEAGILADLARCKIKNIPFTTPETTGCKTPTVCGIWCYPHGR
;
A
#
# COMPACT_ATOMS: atom_id res chain seq x y z
N MET A 1 -29.76 7.85 -4.15
CA MET A 1 -28.72 8.81 -3.70
C MET A 1 -27.99 9.24 -4.96
N SER A 2 -27.50 10.47 -5.04
CA SER A 2 -26.68 10.89 -6.19
C SER A 2 -25.35 10.16 -6.19
N VAL A 3 -24.85 9.77 -7.37
CA VAL A 3 -23.51 9.23 -7.55
C VAL A 3 -22.51 10.31 -7.15
N ILE A 4 -21.51 9.95 -6.34
CA ILE A 4 -20.39 10.83 -5.99
C ILE A 4 -19.22 10.46 -6.87
N LYS A 5 -18.60 11.46 -7.49
CA LYS A 5 -17.37 11.28 -8.29
C LYS A 5 -16.22 12.03 -7.63
N THR A 6 -15.16 11.33 -7.29
CA THR A 6 -13.94 11.95 -6.74
C THR A 6 -12.71 11.53 -7.51
N ILE A 7 -11.69 12.38 -7.49
CA ILE A 7 -10.37 12.06 -8.03
C ILE A 7 -9.43 11.81 -6.87
N GLY A 8 -8.81 10.64 -6.82
CA GLY A 8 -7.72 10.36 -5.90
C GLY A 8 -6.37 10.65 -6.54
N VAL A 9 -5.47 11.25 -5.77
CA VAL A 9 -4.11 11.60 -6.21
C VAL A 9 -3.11 10.96 -5.27
N MET A 10 -2.27 10.10 -5.82
CA MET A 10 -1.17 9.45 -5.08
C MET A 10 0.18 9.70 -5.72
N THR A 11 1.17 9.90 -4.88
CA THR A 11 2.57 9.99 -5.27
C THR A 11 3.40 9.15 -4.30
N GLY A 12 4.04 8.12 -4.83
CA GLY A 12 4.81 7.18 -4.04
C GLY A 12 6.13 7.74 -3.52
N ASN A 13 6.74 7.01 -2.59
CA ASN A 13 8.08 7.34 -2.05
C ASN A 13 9.19 7.18 -3.08
N SER A 14 8.96 6.46 -4.17
CA SER A 14 9.86 6.28 -5.33
C SER A 14 10.14 7.58 -6.07
N LEU A 15 9.21 8.56 -6.04
CA LEU A 15 9.29 9.84 -6.77
C LEU A 15 9.41 9.63 -8.28
N ASP A 16 8.65 8.70 -8.83
CA ASP A 16 8.66 8.32 -10.24
C ASP A 16 7.45 8.85 -11.03
N ALA A 17 6.27 8.89 -10.39
CA ALA A 17 5.06 9.33 -11.06
C ALA A 17 4.01 9.88 -10.09
N VAL A 18 3.07 10.64 -10.66
CA VAL A 18 1.78 11.02 -10.08
C VAL A 18 0.72 10.09 -10.66
N ASP A 19 0.07 9.30 -9.82
CA ASP A 19 -1.08 8.48 -10.19
C ASP A 19 -2.37 9.18 -9.81
N VAL A 20 -3.30 9.28 -10.76
CA VAL A 20 -4.61 9.87 -10.55
C VAL A 20 -5.71 8.92 -11.05
N VAL A 21 -6.77 8.78 -10.28
CA VAL A 21 -7.93 7.96 -10.64
C VAL A 21 -9.23 8.73 -10.39
N LEU A 22 -10.15 8.69 -11.35
CA LEU A 22 -11.51 9.18 -11.20
C LEU A 22 -12.40 8.00 -10.82
N THR A 23 -12.97 8.04 -9.63
CA THR A 23 -13.79 6.96 -9.07
C THR A 23 -15.22 7.46 -8.85
N ALA A 24 -16.20 6.65 -9.27
CA ALA A 24 -17.61 6.83 -8.98
C ALA A 24 -18.04 5.93 -7.81
N PHE A 25 -18.84 6.49 -6.92
CA PHE A 25 -19.42 5.81 -5.76
C PHE A 25 -20.94 5.89 -5.82
N ASP A 26 -21.60 4.76 -6.04
CA ASP A 26 -23.06 4.60 -6.08
C ASP A 26 -23.52 3.59 -5.01
N GLY A 27 -23.93 4.08 -3.87
CA GLY A 27 -24.21 3.24 -2.71
C GLY A 27 -22.95 2.50 -2.27
N VAL A 28 -22.98 1.17 -2.33
CA VAL A 28 -21.81 0.31 -2.04
C VAL A 28 -20.95 0.06 -3.28
N ASN A 29 -21.43 0.40 -4.48
CA ASN A 29 -20.70 0.17 -5.71
C ASN A 29 -19.57 1.21 -5.87
N ILE A 30 -18.38 0.72 -6.13
CA ILE A 30 -17.18 1.50 -6.40
C ILE A 30 -16.70 1.13 -7.80
N CYS A 31 -16.48 2.13 -8.64
CA CYS A 31 -16.05 1.94 -10.02
C CYS A 31 -15.05 3.01 -10.43
N ASP A 32 -13.86 2.60 -10.85
CA ASP A 32 -12.88 3.47 -11.47
C ASP A 32 -13.32 3.76 -12.91
N LEU A 33 -13.62 5.03 -13.18
CA LEU A 33 -14.09 5.48 -14.49
C LEU A 33 -12.94 5.77 -15.45
N ALA A 34 -11.85 6.34 -14.93
CA ALA A 34 -10.66 6.67 -15.69
C ALA A 34 -9.45 6.76 -14.76
N ALA A 35 -8.27 6.53 -15.31
CA ALA A 35 -7.02 6.67 -14.59
C ALA A 35 -5.92 7.23 -15.50
N HIS A 36 -4.94 7.89 -14.90
CA HIS A 36 -3.81 8.46 -15.62
C HIS A 36 -2.57 8.49 -14.72
N THR A 37 -1.42 8.23 -15.33
CA THR A 37 -0.10 8.36 -14.70
C THR A 37 0.71 9.41 -15.42
N LEU A 38 1.28 10.34 -14.66
CA LEU A 38 2.18 11.37 -15.19
C LEU A 38 3.55 11.24 -14.51
N ALA A 39 4.59 10.99 -15.30
CA ALA A 39 5.94 10.80 -14.78
C ALA A 39 6.48 12.08 -14.12
N TYR A 40 7.24 11.93 -13.05
CA TYR A 40 8.01 13.03 -12.46
C TYR A 40 9.14 13.45 -13.40
N PRO A 41 9.35 14.75 -13.59
CA PRO A 41 10.61 15.25 -14.12
C PRO A 41 11.77 14.85 -13.20
N ALA A 42 12.91 14.41 -13.77
CA ALA A 42 14.07 13.98 -13.00
C ALA A 42 14.54 15.08 -12.01
N GLU A 43 14.52 16.33 -12.46
CA GLU A 43 14.88 17.48 -11.64
C GLU A 43 13.99 17.64 -10.41
N LEU A 44 12.69 17.43 -10.54
CA LEU A 44 11.74 17.49 -9.42
C LEU A 44 12.00 16.36 -8.42
N SER A 45 12.26 15.13 -8.89
CA SER A 45 12.64 14.00 -8.04
C SER A 45 13.92 14.31 -7.23
N ASP A 46 14.92 14.94 -7.85
CA ASP A 46 16.16 15.35 -7.19
C ASP A 46 15.93 16.47 -6.17
N ARG A 47 15.05 17.43 -6.47
CA ARG A 47 14.63 18.47 -5.52
C ARG A 47 13.99 17.86 -4.28
N PHE A 48 13.12 16.86 -4.43
CA PHE A 48 12.50 16.14 -3.30
C PHE A 48 13.52 15.37 -2.46
N ARG A 49 14.48 14.68 -3.08
CA ARG A 49 15.54 13.98 -2.34
C ARG A 49 16.37 14.96 -1.49
N ARG A 50 16.71 16.13 -2.04
CA ARG A 50 17.40 17.21 -1.30
C ARG A 50 16.52 17.76 -0.17
N LEU A 51 15.22 17.95 -0.43
CA LEU A 51 14.27 18.45 0.56
C LEU A 51 14.19 17.51 1.76
N ARG A 52 14.01 16.21 1.54
CA ARG A 52 13.99 15.19 2.60
C ARG A 52 15.31 15.17 3.39
N GLY A 53 16.44 15.33 2.73
CA GLY A 53 17.75 15.43 3.38
C GLY A 53 17.85 16.65 4.32
N ARG A 54 17.33 17.81 3.89
CA ARG A 54 17.30 19.03 4.71
C ARG A 54 16.35 18.90 5.91
N LEU A 55 15.16 18.35 5.71
CA LEU A 55 14.16 18.13 6.77
C LEU A 55 14.73 17.28 7.91
N LYS A 56 15.46 16.22 7.61
CA LYS A 56 16.12 15.37 8.61
C LYS A 56 17.16 16.10 9.42
N GLN A 57 17.76 17.17 8.87
CA GLN A 57 18.79 17.99 9.53
C GLN A 57 18.20 19.14 10.35
N THR A 58 16.97 19.58 10.01
CA THR A 58 16.34 20.78 10.57
C THR A 58 15.04 20.49 11.32
N ALA A 59 14.83 19.26 11.78
CA ALA A 59 13.59 18.76 12.39
C ALA A 59 12.97 19.64 13.52
N ALA A 60 13.63 20.72 13.92
CA ALA A 60 13.18 21.63 14.97
C ALA A 60 12.67 23.00 14.45
N ASP A 61 12.82 23.35 13.17
CA ASP A 61 12.48 24.70 12.68
C ASP A 61 11.67 24.70 11.38
N MET A 62 10.43 24.26 11.48
CA MET A 62 9.47 24.26 10.36
C MET A 62 9.11 25.68 9.88
N GLU A 63 9.18 26.71 10.74
CA GLU A 63 8.91 28.10 10.33
C GLU A 63 10.00 28.63 9.40
N SER A 64 11.25 28.39 9.73
CA SER A 64 12.38 28.75 8.86
C SER A 64 12.32 28.01 7.53
N PHE A 65 11.94 26.74 7.58
CA PHE A 65 11.81 25.89 6.40
C PHE A 65 10.69 26.35 5.46
N ALA A 66 9.55 26.76 5.99
CA ALA A 66 8.43 27.30 5.22
C ALA A 66 8.76 28.64 4.51
N ARG A 67 9.74 29.39 4.99
CA ARG A 67 10.25 30.64 4.36
C ARG A 67 11.35 30.38 3.32
N ASP A 68 11.83 29.15 3.19
CA ASP A 68 12.84 28.79 2.19
C ASP A 68 12.23 28.83 0.77
N THR A 69 12.82 29.63 -0.11
CA THR A 69 12.39 29.74 -1.51
C THR A 69 12.49 28.41 -2.24
N PHE A 70 13.54 27.62 -1.94
CA PHE A 70 13.69 26.28 -2.52
C PHE A 70 12.53 25.34 -2.12
N PHE A 71 12.07 25.45 -0.88
CA PHE A 71 10.89 24.68 -0.43
C PHE A 71 9.63 25.10 -1.20
N SER A 72 9.31 26.39 -1.17
CA SER A 72 8.08 26.92 -1.79
C SER A 72 8.05 26.67 -3.31
N GLU A 73 9.16 26.86 -4.00
CA GLU A 73 9.28 26.54 -5.42
C GLU A 73 9.07 25.05 -5.71
N THR A 74 9.69 24.14 -4.90
CA THR A 74 9.53 22.70 -5.06
C THR A 74 8.08 22.26 -4.85
N VAL A 75 7.41 22.80 -3.81
CA VAL A 75 6.01 22.53 -3.51
C VAL A 75 5.11 23.00 -4.66
N ASN A 76 5.34 24.19 -5.20
CA ASN A 76 4.53 24.74 -6.29
C ASN A 76 4.76 23.98 -7.61
N GLU A 77 5.99 23.63 -7.93
CA GLU A 77 6.30 22.80 -9.12
C GLU A 77 5.62 21.43 -9.03
N TYR A 78 5.74 20.76 -7.88
CA TYR A 78 5.04 19.51 -7.61
C TYR A 78 3.52 19.63 -7.76
N THR A 79 2.93 20.65 -7.12
CA THR A 79 1.49 20.87 -7.17
C THR A 79 1.01 21.15 -8.59
N SER A 80 1.80 21.90 -9.38
CA SER A 80 1.51 22.14 -10.79
C SER A 80 1.57 20.85 -11.63
N LEU A 81 2.50 19.94 -11.32
CA LEU A 81 2.56 18.60 -11.94
C LEU A 81 1.29 17.78 -11.61
N VAL A 82 0.86 17.79 -10.34
CA VAL A 82 -0.38 17.13 -9.90
C VAL A 82 -1.59 17.73 -10.62
N ALA A 83 -1.72 19.06 -10.67
CA ALA A 83 -2.81 19.72 -11.36
C ALA A 83 -2.85 19.36 -12.85
N ARG A 84 -1.68 19.25 -13.50
CA ARG A 84 -1.58 18.79 -14.87
C ARG A 84 -2.08 17.36 -15.04
N ALA A 85 -1.69 16.44 -14.14
CA ALA A 85 -2.15 15.05 -14.18
C ALA A 85 -3.69 14.97 -14.05
N VAL A 86 -4.27 15.73 -13.14
CA VAL A 86 -5.73 15.81 -12.95
C VAL A 86 -6.43 16.36 -14.19
N ASN A 87 -5.94 17.48 -14.75
CA ASN A 87 -6.53 18.10 -15.94
C ASN A 87 -6.41 17.18 -17.17
N GLU A 88 -5.29 16.47 -17.34
CA GLU A 88 -5.12 15.48 -18.41
C GLU A 88 -6.08 14.29 -18.24
N LEU A 89 -6.30 13.81 -17.00
CA LEU A 89 -7.29 12.77 -16.70
C LEU A 89 -8.70 13.22 -17.12
N LEU A 90 -9.13 14.42 -16.69
CA LEU A 90 -10.45 14.99 -17.03
C LEU A 90 -10.64 15.14 -18.54
N ALA A 91 -9.61 15.66 -19.24
CA ALA A 91 -9.65 15.81 -20.69
C ALA A 91 -9.76 14.46 -21.42
N ARG A 92 -8.99 13.44 -21.02
CA ARG A 92 -8.99 12.10 -21.62
C ARG A 92 -10.28 11.34 -21.38
N SER A 93 -10.90 11.52 -20.21
CA SER A 93 -12.17 10.89 -19.85
C SER A 93 -13.40 11.65 -20.34
N ASN A 94 -13.21 12.80 -20.96
CA ASN A 94 -14.29 13.74 -21.32
C ASN A 94 -15.21 14.05 -20.13
N THR A 95 -14.66 14.13 -18.92
CA THR A 95 -15.42 14.44 -17.70
C THR A 95 -15.35 15.93 -17.40
N PRO A 96 -16.47 16.65 -17.40
CA PRO A 96 -16.52 18.03 -16.96
C PRO A 96 -16.09 18.17 -15.49
N LYS A 97 -15.32 19.21 -15.17
CA LYS A 97 -14.83 19.44 -13.82
C LYS A 97 -15.93 19.65 -12.76
N ASP A 98 -17.08 20.16 -13.19
CA ASP A 98 -18.27 20.38 -12.37
C ASP A 98 -19.05 19.09 -12.04
N GLU A 99 -18.73 17.99 -12.71
CA GLU A 99 -19.19 16.65 -12.35
C GLU A 99 -18.31 15.96 -11.30
N VAL A 100 -17.20 16.57 -10.90
CA VAL A 100 -16.30 16.03 -9.87
C VAL A 100 -16.53 16.76 -8.55
N ASP A 101 -16.92 15.99 -7.53
CA ASP A 101 -17.29 16.55 -6.22
C ASP A 101 -16.05 17.00 -5.41
N ALA A 102 -14.93 16.26 -5.50
CA ALA A 102 -13.68 16.63 -4.84
C ALA A 102 -12.46 15.87 -5.40
N ILE A 103 -11.27 16.44 -5.14
CA ILE A 103 -9.97 15.77 -5.28
C ILE A 103 -9.50 15.36 -3.89
N GLY A 104 -9.19 14.08 -3.68
CA GLY A 104 -8.45 13.58 -2.52
C GLY A 104 -6.96 13.69 -2.77
N PHE A 105 -6.30 14.62 -2.09
CA PHE A 105 -4.90 14.95 -2.31
C PHE A 105 -4.05 14.56 -1.11
N HIS A 106 -3.30 13.47 -1.23
CA HIS A 106 -2.41 13.02 -0.17
C HIS A 106 -1.21 13.97 0.02
N GLY A 107 -0.69 14.53 -1.06
CA GLY A 107 0.61 15.19 -1.03
C GLY A 107 1.78 14.21 -1.04
N GLN A 108 3.01 14.73 -1.13
CA GLN A 108 4.22 13.93 -1.10
C GLN A 108 4.69 13.75 0.34
N THR A 109 4.70 12.51 0.84
CA THR A 109 5.21 12.23 2.20
C THR A 109 6.70 12.55 2.28
N CYS A 110 7.05 13.40 3.22
CA CYS A 110 8.43 13.76 3.55
C CYS A 110 8.86 13.15 4.88
N ASP A 111 7.94 13.12 5.87
CA ASP A 111 8.21 12.52 7.17
C ASP A 111 6.91 12.02 7.82
N HIS A 112 7.05 11.03 8.71
CA HIS A 112 5.94 10.48 9.48
C HIS A 112 6.48 9.97 10.81
N PHE A 113 6.00 10.56 11.89
CA PHE A 113 6.47 10.32 13.25
C PHE A 113 5.28 10.04 14.17
N PRO A 114 4.69 8.83 14.07
CA PRO A 114 3.49 8.44 14.80
C PRO A 114 3.78 8.18 16.29
N PRO A 115 2.73 8.07 17.14
CA PRO A 115 2.87 7.82 18.57
C PRO A 115 3.75 6.62 18.94
N SER A 116 3.70 5.54 18.18
CA SER A 116 4.51 4.33 18.41
C SER A 116 6.03 4.57 18.31
N ILE A 117 6.45 5.62 17.60
CA ILE A 117 7.85 6.02 17.42
C ILE A 117 8.18 7.26 18.25
N ALA A 118 7.21 8.14 18.48
CA ALA A 118 7.41 9.44 19.11
C ALA A 118 7.81 9.35 20.61
N GLY A 119 7.37 8.30 21.32
CA GLY A 119 7.58 8.20 22.77
C GLY A 119 6.96 9.41 23.49
N ASP A 120 7.77 10.18 24.23
CA ASP A 120 7.32 11.39 24.94
C ASP A 120 7.29 12.65 24.05
N LEU A 121 7.71 12.56 22.79
CA LEU A 121 7.69 13.69 21.85
C LEU A 121 6.32 13.81 21.18
N PRO A 122 5.89 15.02 20.76
CA PRO A 122 4.66 15.18 20.00
C PRO A 122 4.72 14.40 18.66
N PRO A 123 3.74 13.54 18.36
CA PRO A 123 3.66 12.89 17.07
C PRO A 123 3.32 13.91 15.98
N TYR A 124 3.82 13.67 14.76
CA TYR A 124 3.50 14.50 13.60
C TYR A 124 3.58 13.70 12.30
N THR A 125 3.01 14.28 11.26
CA THR A 125 3.13 13.77 9.90
C THR A 125 3.33 14.94 8.94
N LEU A 126 4.10 14.75 7.88
CA LEU A 126 4.37 15.80 6.91
C LEU A 126 4.21 15.27 5.49
N GLN A 127 3.08 15.60 4.88
CA GLN A 127 2.82 15.48 3.47
C GLN A 127 2.84 16.89 2.86
N ILE A 128 3.74 17.12 1.91
CA ILE A 128 3.87 18.43 1.28
C ILE A 128 3.10 18.51 -0.03
N GLY A 129 2.55 19.70 -0.27
CA GLY A 129 1.74 20.10 -1.41
C GLY A 129 1.01 21.38 -1.08
N ASN A 130 0.53 22.08 -2.10
CA ASN A 130 -0.25 23.30 -1.94
C ASN A 130 -1.71 23.05 -2.40
N PRO A 131 -2.64 22.71 -1.47
CA PRO A 131 -4.02 22.39 -1.83
C PRO A 131 -4.78 23.61 -2.40
N ASN A 132 -4.44 24.84 -2.00
CA ASN A 132 -5.05 26.04 -2.58
C ASN A 132 -4.68 26.18 -4.05
N LEU A 133 -3.39 26.05 -4.38
CA LEU A 133 -2.92 26.09 -5.77
C LEU A 133 -3.54 24.97 -6.60
N LEU A 134 -3.67 23.74 -6.04
CA LEU A 134 -4.30 22.62 -6.73
C LEU A 134 -5.77 22.92 -7.04
N ALA A 135 -6.52 23.41 -6.05
CA ALA A 135 -7.93 23.78 -6.23
C ALA A 135 -8.10 24.86 -7.31
N ASP A 136 -7.26 25.89 -7.30
CA ASP A 136 -7.30 26.98 -8.28
C ASP A 136 -6.97 26.51 -9.70
N LEU A 137 -5.92 25.70 -9.86
CA LEU A 137 -5.48 25.20 -11.17
C LEU A 137 -6.44 24.19 -11.80
N THR A 138 -7.20 23.46 -10.99
CA THR A 138 -8.16 22.45 -11.46
C THR A 138 -9.60 22.99 -11.48
N GLY A 139 -9.93 23.95 -10.63
CA GLY A 139 -11.28 24.44 -10.40
C GLY A 139 -12.17 23.45 -9.64
N VAL A 140 -11.59 22.41 -9.01
CA VAL A 140 -12.27 21.37 -8.24
C VAL A 140 -11.92 21.52 -6.76
N PRO A 141 -12.86 21.37 -5.80
CA PRO A 141 -12.55 21.34 -4.38
C PRO A 141 -11.54 20.23 -4.02
N VAL A 142 -10.68 20.49 -3.05
CA VAL A 142 -9.63 19.56 -2.60
C VAL A 142 -9.87 19.17 -1.14
N VAL A 143 -9.75 17.89 -0.84
CA VAL A 143 -9.61 17.36 0.53
C VAL A 143 -8.18 16.87 0.71
N TYR A 144 -7.53 17.33 1.75
CA TYR A 144 -6.11 17.02 2.02
C TYR A 144 -5.86 16.80 3.50
N ASP A 145 -4.64 16.46 3.89
CA ASP A 145 -4.21 16.22 5.28
C ASP A 145 -5.06 15.14 5.99
N PHE A 146 -5.03 13.96 5.43
CA PHE A 146 -5.83 12.82 5.93
C PHE A 146 -5.26 12.14 7.18
N ARG A 147 -4.05 12.51 7.64
CA ARG A 147 -3.37 11.81 8.73
C ARG A 147 -3.38 12.58 10.04
N SER A 148 -3.41 13.90 10.00
CA SER A 148 -3.32 14.76 11.21
C SER A 148 -4.49 14.58 12.15
N ASP A 149 -5.73 14.47 11.64
CA ASP A 149 -6.93 14.25 12.46
C ASP A 149 -6.83 12.93 13.25
N ASP A 150 -6.32 11.88 12.62
CA ASP A 150 -6.12 10.58 13.25
C ASP A 150 -5.03 10.63 14.33
N LEU A 151 -3.88 11.26 14.05
CA LEU A 151 -2.82 11.48 15.04
C LEU A 151 -3.33 12.28 16.25
N MET A 152 -4.09 13.36 16.02
CA MET A 152 -4.69 14.15 17.11
C MET A 152 -5.68 13.35 17.95
N ASN A 153 -6.33 12.35 17.35
CA ASN A 153 -7.20 11.40 18.05
C ASN A 153 -6.44 10.19 18.65
N GLY A 154 -5.11 10.26 18.68
CA GLY A 154 -4.24 9.24 19.29
C GLY A 154 -3.98 8.02 18.43
N GLY A 155 -4.33 8.06 17.16
CA GLY A 155 -4.02 7.02 16.19
C GLY A 155 -2.62 7.18 15.60
N GLU A 156 -2.20 6.19 14.81
CA GLU A 156 -0.88 6.15 14.14
C GLU A 156 -0.84 6.97 12.83
N GLY A 157 -1.97 7.54 12.36
CA GLY A 157 -2.07 8.22 11.06
C GLY A 157 -1.93 7.30 9.84
N ALA A 158 -1.75 6.01 10.09
CA ALA A 158 -1.60 4.94 9.11
C ALA A 158 -1.96 3.58 9.76
N PRO A 159 -2.32 2.55 8.96
CA PRO A 159 -2.55 2.56 7.52
C PRO A 159 -3.91 3.15 7.12
N LEU A 160 -3.99 3.73 5.91
CA LEU A 160 -5.26 4.22 5.34
C LEU A 160 -5.96 3.17 4.44
N ALA A 161 -5.23 2.23 3.88
CA ALA A 161 -5.75 1.22 2.96
C ALA A 161 -6.86 0.30 3.54
N PRO A 162 -6.84 -0.12 4.82
CA PRO A 162 -7.78 -1.12 5.31
C PRO A 162 -9.26 -0.73 5.15
N MET A 163 -9.62 0.53 5.40
CA MET A 163 -11.00 0.97 5.28
C MET A 163 -11.47 1.02 3.82
N HIS A 164 -10.60 1.46 2.90
CA HIS A 164 -10.91 1.39 1.47
C HIS A 164 -11.12 -0.07 1.03
N ASN A 165 -10.25 -0.97 1.45
CA ASN A 165 -10.40 -2.40 1.17
C ASN A 165 -11.71 -2.95 1.75
N PHE A 166 -12.14 -2.46 2.92
CA PHE A 166 -13.44 -2.82 3.50
C PHE A 166 -14.61 -2.34 2.63
N HIS A 167 -14.56 -1.12 2.10
CA HIS A 167 -15.56 -0.60 1.17
C HIS A 167 -15.57 -1.40 -0.16
N LEU A 168 -14.40 -1.72 -0.72
CA LEU A 168 -14.30 -2.58 -1.90
C LEU A 168 -14.89 -3.99 -1.63
N ALA A 169 -14.60 -4.57 -0.47
CA ALA A 169 -15.13 -5.87 -0.09
C ALA A 169 -16.66 -5.87 0.02
N ALA A 170 -17.29 -4.78 0.46
CA ALA A 170 -18.73 -4.64 0.46
C ALA A 170 -19.30 -4.73 -0.96
N SER A 171 -18.67 -4.05 -1.94
CA SER A 171 -19.04 -4.16 -3.35
C SER A 171 -18.82 -5.56 -3.94
N LEU A 172 -17.74 -6.23 -3.53
CA LEU A 172 -17.40 -7.59 -3.98
C LEU A 172 -18.35 -8.65 -3.39
N ARG A 173 -18.77 -8.47 -2.13
CA ARG A 173 -19.72 -9.39 -1.45
C ARG A 173 -21.04 -9.50 -2.18
N GLU A 174 -21.56 -8.39 -2.73
CA GLU A 174 -22.78 -8.43 -3.56
C GLU A 174 -22.62 -9.25 -4.84
N LYS A 175 -21.36 -9.41 -5.29
CA LYS A 175 -21.01 -10.26 -6.45
C LYS A 175 -20.63 -11.69 -6.06
N GLY A 176 -20.81 -12.08 -4.78
CA GLY A 176 -20.45 -13.40 -4.26
C GLY A 176 -18.95 -13.61 -4.03
N VAL A 177 -18.15 -12.55 -3.96
CA VAL A 177 -16.70 -12.59 -3.75
C VAL A 177 -16.41 -12.24 -2.29
N PHE A 178 -16.48 -13.22 -1.42
CA PHE A 178 -16.34 -13.07 0.03
C PHE A 178 -16.18 -14.43 0.72
N PRO A 179 -15.39 -14.59 1.81
CA PRO A 179 -14.44 -13.64 2.40
C PRO A 179 -13.24 -13.34 1.49
N VAL A 180 -12.66 -12.13 1.59
CA VAL A 180 -11.64 -11.65 0.65
C VAL A 180 -10.40 -11.16 1.35
N ALA A 181 -9.23 -11.51 0.80
CA ALA A 181 -7.93 -10.95 1.17
C ALA A 181 -7.36 -10.14 0.00
N PHE A 182 -7.08 -8.87 0.24
CA PHE A 182 -6.33 -8.00 -0.67
C PHE A 182 -4.85 -8.14 -0.37
N CYS A 183 -4.08 -8.63 -1.34
CA CYS A 183 -2.67 -8.97 -1.20
C CYS A 183 -1.81 -8.04 -2.06
N ASN A 184 -1.20 -7.04 -1.44
CA ASN A 184 -0.27 -6.14 -2.12
C ASN A 184 1.13 -6.76 -2.20
N GLY A 185 1.66 -6.89 -3.42
CA GLY A 185 3.03 -7.31 -3.69
C GLY A 185 3.88 -6.14 -4.21
N GLY A 186 4.14 -5.16 -3.34
CA GLY A 186 5.02 -4.02 -3.62
C GLY A 186 6.48 -4.27 -3.20
N ASN A 187 7.22 -3.20 -2.90
CA ASN A 187 8.55 -3.31 -2.26
C ASN A 187 8.43 -4.03 -0.92
N THR A 188 7.42 -3.67 -0.12
CA THR A 188 6.92 -4.37 1.04
C THR A 188 5.60 -5.05 0.68
N GLY A 189 5.42 -6.30 1.09
CA GLY A 189 4.15 -7.00 0.98
C GLY A 189 3.24 -6.67 2.14
N ASN A 190 1.95 -6.49 1.88
CA ASN A 190 0.93 -6.35 2.93
C ASN A 190 -0.38 -7.03 2.53
N ILE A 191 -1.17 -7.36 3.54
CA ILE A 191 -2.47 -8.02 3.37
C ILE A 191 -3.54 -7.29 4.16
N ALA A 192 -4.72 -7.16 3.58
CA ALA A 192 -5.93 -6.75 4.27
C ALA A 192 -7.00 -7.83 4.07
N LEU A 193 -7.45 -8.43 5.16
CA LEU A 193 -8.50 -9.45 5.18
C LEU A 193 -9.82 -8.83 5.63
N ILE A 194 -10.84 -9.00 4.81
CA ILE A 194 -12.22 -8.70 5.18
C ILE A 194 -13.00 -10.02 5.21
N SER A 195 -13.46 -10.38 6.39
CA SER A 195 -14.05 -11.67 6.68
C SER A 195 -15.17 -11.56 7.73
N GLN A 196 -15.58 -12.68 8.27
CA GLN A 196 -16.52 -12.78 9.40
C GLN A 196 -15.96 -13.72 10.46
N ASN A 197 -16.30 -13.45 11.71
CA ASN A 197 -16.06 -14.40 12.80
C ASN A 197 -17.23 -15.40 12.93
N GLY A 198 -17.06 -16.39 13.82
CA GLY A 198 -18.07 -17.41 14.06
C GLY A 198 -19.45 -16.89 14.54
N ALA A 199 -19.53 -15.63 15.00
CA ALA A 199 -20.77 -14.95 15.35
C ALA A 199 -21.39 -14.17 14.18
N GLY A 200 -20.82 -14.24 12.97
CA GLY A 200 -21.27 -13.51 11.78
C GLY A 200 -20.95 -12.02 11.79
N LYS A 201 -20.10 -11.55 12.71
CA LYS A 201 -19.62 -10.16 12.74
C LYS A 201 -18.53 -9.96 11.71
N ASP A 202 -18.63 -8.89 10.93
CA ASP A 202 -17.59 -8.50 9.99
C ASP A 202 -16.30 -8.14 10.73
N ILE A 203 -15.19 -8.65 10.22
CA ILE A 203 -13.83 -8.49 10.74
C ILE A 203 -12.96 -7.90 9.64
N LEU A 204 -12.24 -6.84 10.00
CA LEU A 204 -11.18 -6.25 9.19
C LEU A 204 -9.86 -6.49 9.90
N LEU A 205 -8.93 -7.18 9.24
CA LEU A 205 -7.57 -7.39 9.71
C LEU A 205 -6.59 -6.89 8.65
N GLY A 206 -5.45 -6.36 9.08
CA GLY A 206 -4.41 -5.93 8.15
C GLY A 206 -3.03 -5.95 8.80
N TRP A 207 -2.01 -6.30 8.02
CA TRP A 207 -0.62 -6.28 8.46
C TRP A 207 0.36 -6.26 7.29
N ASP A 208 1.56 -5.76 7.57
CA ASP A 208 2.69 -5.94 6.68
C ASP A 208 3.22 -7.37 6.79
N VAL A 209 3.48 -7.96 5.64
CA VAL A 209 4.07 -9.30 5.55
C VAL A 209 5.59 -9.22 5.68
N GLY A 210 6.20 -8.16 5.13
CA GLY A 210 7.64 -7.91 5.11
C GLY A 210 8.15 -7.62 3.70
N PRO A 211 9.47 -7.72 3.45
CA PRO A 211 10.03 -7.50 2.12
C PRO A 211 9.39 -8.44 1.10
N PHE A 212 9.02 -7.87 -0.04
CA PHE A 212 8.43 -8.62 -1.16
C PHE A 212 9.32 -8.49 -2.40
N ASN A 213 9.20 -7.40 -3.19
CA ASN A 213 10.10 -7.18 -4.32
C ASN A 213 11.49 -6.71 -3.90
N HIS A 214 11.65 -6.20 -2.70
CA HIS A 214 12.86 -5.51 -2.23
C HIS A 214 14.15 -6.27 -2.56
N PHE A 215 14.19 -7.54 -2.21
CA PHE A 215 15.39 -8.35 -2.42
C PHE A 215 15.48 -8.91 -3.84
N ALA A 216 14.36 -9.31 -4.45
CA ALA A 216 14.35 -9.78 -5.83
C ALA A 216 14.86 -8.69 -6.77
N ASP A 217 14.39 -7.44 -6.63
CA ASP A 217 14.85 -6.31 -7.43
C ASP A 217 16.32 -5.96 -7.13
N THR A 218 16.74 -6.06 -5.86
CA THR A 218 18.14 -5.80 -5.47
C THR A 218 19.10 -6.79 -6.13
N ILE A 219 18.77 -8.08 -6.07
CA ILE A 219 19.59 -9.15 -6.68
C ILE A 219 19.56 -9.01 -8.21
N THR A 220 18.40 -8.72 -8.78
CA THR A 220 18.28 -8.54 -10.23
C THR A 220 19.13 -7.37 -10.71
N ARG A 221 19.13 -6.25 -10.00
CA ARG A 221 20.00 -5.10 -10.34
C ARG A 221 21.48 -5.43 -10.21
N THR A 222 21.87 -6.07 -9.13
CA THR A 222 23.29 -6.28 -8.82
C THR A 222 23.92 -7.43 -9.62
N CYS A 223 23.17 -8.50 -9.87
CA CYS A 223 23.71 -9.71 -10.51
C CYS A 223 23.39 -9.77 -12.02
N PHE A 224 22.29 -9.18 -12.47
CA PHE A 224 21.83 -9.30 -13.84
C PHE A 224 21.73 -7.97 -14.60
N GLY A 225 21.96 -6.83 -13.92
CA GLY A 225 21.95 -5.51 -14.55
C GLY A 225 20.56 -5.04 -15.03
N ALA A 226 19.48 -5.67 -14.56
CA ALA A 226 18.10 -5.32 -14.89
C ALA A 226 17.40 -4.72 -13.67
N PRO A 227 16.39 -3.84 -13.84
CA PRO A 227 15.73 -3.18 -12.71
C PRO A 227 14.92 -4.14 -11.83
N TYR A 228 14.34 -5.18 -12.40
CA TYR A 228 13.59 -6.25 -11.76
C TYR A 228 13.55 -7.50 -12.64
N ASP A 229 13.17 -8.66 -12.10
CA ASP A 229 13.04 -9.90 -12.86
C ASP A 229 11.71 -9.96 -13.63
N LYS A 230 11.73 -9.39 -14.82
CA LYS A 230 10.55 -9.36 -15.68
C LYS A 230 10.14 -10.78 -16.11
N ASP A 231 8.90 -11.15 -15.80
CA ASP A 231 8.28 -12.44 -16.14
C ASP A 231 9.07 -13.66 -15.60
N GLY A 232 9.78 -13.49 -14.49
CA GLY A 232 10.61 -14.55 -13.89
C GLY A 232 11.78 -14.99 -14.79
N ARG A 233 12.28 -14.10 -15.66
CA ARG A 233 13.26 -14.41 -16.70
C ARG A 233 14.55 -15.02 -16.17
N TYR A 234 15.03 -14.53 -15.05
CA TYR A 234 16.25 -14.99 -14.42
C TYR A 234 15.97 -16.07 -13.36
N GLY A 235 14.99 -15.84 -12.50
CA GLY A 235 14.63 -16.77 -11.41
C GLY A 235 14.24 -18.15 -11.89
N LYS A 236 13.56 -18.28 -13.05
CA LYS A 236 13.20 -19.59 -13.62
C LYS A 236 14.39 -20.49 -14.02
N LYS A 237 15.63 -19.96 -14.02
CA LYS A 237 16.84 -20.72 -14.30
C LYS A 237 17.46 -21.29 -13.05
N GLY A 238 17.08 -20.77 -11.88
CA GLY A 238 17.56 -21.19 -10.59
C GLY A 238 16.65 -22.22 -9.92
N HIS A 239 17.14 -22.76 -8.83
CA HIS A 239 16.45 -23.72 -7.96
C HIS A 239 16.31 -23.13 -6.56
N ILE A 240 15.21 -23.46 -5.88
CA ILE A 240 15.00 -23.06 -4.49
C ILE A 240 15.97 -23.88 -3.61
N GLN A 241 16.83 -23.17 -2.88
CA GLN A 241 17.78 -23.76 -1.94
C GLN A 241 17.18 -23.74 -0.54
N THR A 242 16.93 -24.92 0.06
CA THR A 242 16.21 -25.03 1.34
C THR A 242 16.98 -24.41 2.51
N ASP A 243 18.28 -24.57 2.54
CA ASP A 243 19.16 -23.98 3.56
C ASP A 243 19.24 -22.45 3.43
N LEU A 244 19.26 -21.93 2.20
CA LEU A 244 19.18 -20.51 1.93
C LEU A 244 17.80 -19.94 2.31
N LEU A 245 16.71 -20.68 2.04
CA LEU A 245 15.36 -20.28 2.43
C LEU A 245 15.26 -20.12 3.96
N ASP A 246 15.80 -21.07 4.72
CA ASP A 246 15.82 -20.97 6.19
C ASP A 246 16.63 -19.77 6.67
N LYS A 247 17.81 -19.56 6.09
CA LYS A 247 18.66 -18.42 6.39
C LYS A 247 17.98 -17.10 6.07
N LEU A 248 17.35 -16.99 4.90
CA LEU A 248 16.60 -15.80 4.49
C LEU A 248 15.40 -15.54 5.41
N PHE A 249 14.61 -16.56 5.73
CA PHE A 249 13.47 -16.42 6.65
C PHE A 249 13.89 -15.89 8.03
N ASN A 250 15.05 -16.28 8.52
CA ASN A 250 15.50 -15.88 9.85
C ASN A 250 16.26 -14.54 9.88
N GLN A 251 16.79 -14.04 8.76
CA GLN A 251 17.75 -12.94 8.77
C GLN A 251 17.39 -11.73 7.89
N THR A 252 16.39 -11.82 6.99
CA THR A 252 16.11 -10.73 6.05
C THR A 252 15.29 -9.59 6.64
N ALA A 253 14.43 -9.87 7.60
CA ALA A 253 13.53 -8.89 8.22
C ALA A 253 13.65 -8.98 9.74
N VAL A 254 14.71 -8.36 10.27
CA VAL A 254 14.97 -8.31 11.70
C VAL A 254 14.73 -6.88 12.20
N SER A 255 13.81 -6.75 13.15
CA SER A 255 13.46 -5.45 13.75
C SER A 255 14.63 -4.80 14.49
N LYS A 256 14.50 -3.54 14.86
CA LYS A 256 15.50 -2.84 15.68
C LYS A 256 15.73 -3.52 17.04
N THR A 257 14.74 -4.26 17.54
CA THR A 257 14.84 -5.03 18.80
C THR A 257 15.49 -6.41 18.61
N GLY A 258 15.86 -6.77 17.37
CA GLY A 258 16.48 -8.07 17.06
C GLY A 258 15.46 -9.20 16.83
N GLU A 259 14.18 -8.91 16.79
CA GLU A 259 13.12 -9.91 16.56
C GLU A 259 12.93 -10.18 15.07
N ASN A 260 12.69 -11.46 14.72
CA ASN A 260 12.29 -11.83 13.38
C ASN A 260 10.89 -11.29 13.08
N PHE A 261 10.79 -10.33 12.17
CA PHE A 261 9.54 -9.67 11.81
C PHE A 261 8.48 -10.63 11.27
N TYR A 262 8.90 -11.70 10.57
CA TYR A 262 7.95 -12.69 10.06
C TYR A 262 7.22 -13.46 11.17
N LEU A 263 7.75 -13.45 12.40
CA LEU A 263 7.15 -14.11 13.57
C LEU A 263 6.40 -13.13 14.48
N SER A 264 6.56 -11.83 14.29
CA SER A 264 5.87 -10.81 15.08
C SER A 264 4.37 -10.83 14.78
N ARG A 265 3.53 -10.70 15.80
CA ARG A 265 2.07 -10.69 15.65
C ARG A 265 1.56 -9.31 15.21
N PRO A 266 0.47 -9.25 14.39
CA PRO A 266 -0.25 -8.01 14.13
C PRO A 266 -0.84 -7.38 15.42
N PRO A 267 -1.01 -6.04 15.45
CA PRO A 267 -0.71 -5.10 14.36
C PRO A 267 0.79 -4.92 14.16
N LYS A 268 1.26 -4.95 12.92
CA LYS A 268 2.69 -4.79 12.61
C LYS A 268 2.90 -4.05 11.30
N SER A 269 3.88 -3.16 11.29
CA SER A 269 4.36 -2.46 10.12
C SER A 269 5.86 -2.64 9.99
N SER A 270 6.34 -2.88 8.77
CA SER A 270 7.75 -3.09 8.49
C SER A 270 8.42 -1.81 7.98
N ASP A 271 9.68 -1.64 8.34
CA ASP A 271 10.51 -0.54 7.83
C ASP A 271 11.59 -1.11 6.89
N PRO A 272 11.63 -0.72 5.61
CA PRO A 272 12.67 -1.17 4.69
C PRO A 272 14.12 -0.92 5.17
N SER A 273 14.32 -0.01 6.11
CA SER A 273 15.64 0.21 6.72
C SER A 273 16.15 -0.99 7.54
N TRP A 274 15.27 -1.91 7.92
CA TRP A 274 15.63 -3.15 8.62
C TRP A 274 15.98 -4.29 7.68
N TYR A 275 15.65 -4.17 6.40
CA TYR A 275 15.85 -5.25 5.44
C TYR A 275 17.34 -5.46 5.17
N ARG A 276 17.78 -6.70 5.33
CA ARG A 276 19.17 -7.10 5.13
C ARG A 276 19.24 -8.42 4.39
N LEU A 277 20.09 -8.52 3.38
CA LEU A 277 20.44 -9.81 2.82
C LEU A 277 21.53 -10.45 3.72
N PRO A 278 21.35 -11.72 4.09
CA PRO A 278 22.43 -12.47 4.72
C PRO A 278 23.57 -12.70 3.71
N ASP A 279 24.68 -13.28 4.16
CA ASP A 279 25.74 -13.70 3.25
C ASP A 279 25.23 -14.78 2.28
N ILE A 280 25.25 -14.47 0.99
CA ILE A 280 24.80 -15.30 -0.13
C ILE A 280 25.94 -15.75 -1.04
N SER A 281 27.20 -15.48 -0.68
CA SER A 281 28.40 -15.69 -1.52
C SER A 281 28.64 -17.15 -1.96
N GLY A 282 28.01 -18.10 -1.27
CA GLY A 282 28.14 -19.54 -1.58
C GLY A 282 27.13 -20.06 -2.61
N TYR A 283 26.23 -19.22 -3.15
CA TYR A 283 25.16 -19.65 -4.03
C TYR A 283 25.27 -19.03 -5.42
N GLN A 284 24.74 -19.71 -6.43
CA GLN A 284 24.58 -19.14 -7.77
C GLN A 284 23.53 -18.03 -7.75
N ALA A 285 23.74 -16.98 -8.54
CA ALA A 285 22.87 -15.81 -8.53
C ALA A 285 21.41 -16.14 -8.89
N GLU A 286 21.21 -17.07 -9.84
CA GLU A 286 19.88 -17.54 -10.22
C GLU A 286 19.18 -18.29 -9.09
N ASP A 287 19.91 -19.11 -8.31
CA ASP A 287 19.36 -19.83 -7.17
C ASP A 287 19.00 -18.87 -6.03
N VAL A 288 19.85 -17.86 -5.79
CA VAL A 288 19.55 -16.80 -4.80
C VAL A 288 18.28 -16.07 -5.20
N LEU A 289 18.17 -15.61 -6.45
CA LEU A 289 17.00 -14.90 -6.94
C LEU A 289 15.74 -15.76 -6.80
N ARG A 290 15.80 -17.01 -7.29
CA ARG A 290 14.67 -17.95 -7.21
C ARG A 290 14.24 -18.23 -5.77
N THR A 291 15.18 -18.37 -4.85
CA THR A 291 14.88 -18.62 -3.43
C THR A 291 14.27 -17.38 -2.75
N VAL A 292 14.72 -16.18 -3.11
CA VAL A 292 14.15 -14.91 -2.61
C VAL A 292 12.73 -14.68 -3.13
N GLU A 293 12.48 -14.95 -4.42
CA GLU A 293 11.13 -14.88 -4.99
C GLU A 293 10.17 -15.86 -4.30
N TYR A 294 10.66 -17.08 -4.05
CA TYR A 294 9.91 -18.08 -3.29
C TYR A 294 9.63 -17.61 -1.86
N LEU A 295 10.63 -17.04 -1.17
CA LEU A 295 10.46 -16.49 0.18
C LEU A 295 9.31 -15.51 0.24
N SER A 296 9.17 -14.63 -0.76
CA SER A 296 8.09 -13.63 -0.78
C SER A 296 6.71 -14.29 -0.71
N SER A 297 6.47 -15.32 -1.51
CA SER A 297 5.21 -16.09 -1.49
C SER A 297 5.07 -16.93 -0.21
N TYR A 298 6.18 -17.48 0.26
CA TYR A 298 6.25 -18.28 1.47
C TYR A 298 5.82 -17.50 2.72
N VAL A 299 6.34 -16.28 2.89
CA VAL A 299 6.00 -15.43 4.05
C VAL A 299 4.57 -14.88 3.96
N PHE A 300 4.03 -14.67 2.75
CA PHE A 300 2.61 -14.38 2.57
C PHE A 300 1.73 -15.51 3.11
N PHE A 301 2.00 -16.75 2.69
CA PHE A 301 1.26 -17.91 3.19
C PHE A 301 1.47 -18.12 4.69
N HIS A 302 2.71 -18.01 5.18
CA HIS A 302 3.02 -18.12 6.61
C HIS A 302 2.22 -17.10 7.44
N SER A 303 2.06 -15.87 6.94
CA SER A 303 1.37 -14.79 7.65
C SER A 303 -0.14 -15.03 7.85
N LEU A 304 -0.75 -15.95 7.11
CA LEU A 304 -2.14 -16.37 7.34
C LEU A 304 -2.34 -17.02 8.71
N SER A 305 -1.25 -17.44 9.38
CA SER A 305 -1.26 -17.94 10.77
C SER A 305 -1.71 -16.90 11.79
N TYR A 306 -1.74 -15.63 11.43
CA TYR A 306 -2.22 -14.54 12.30
C TYR A 306 -3.73 -14.38 12.27
N ILE A 307 -4.44 -15.02 11.34
CA ILE A 307 -5.90 -15.01 11.30
C ILE A 307 -6.41 -15.81 12.50
N PRO A 308 -7.18 -15.17 13.43
CA PRO A 308 -7.73 -15.85 14.60
C PRO A 308 -8.56 -17.11 14.21
N GLU A 309 -8.58 -18.10 15.10
CA GLU A 309 -9.24 -19.38 14.80
C GLU A 309 -10.76 -19.26 14.60
N ASP A 310 -11.39 -18.26 15.22
CA ASP A 310 -12.81 -17.95 15.08
C ASP A 310 -13.15 -17.09 13.87
N VAL A 311 -12.16 -16.66 13.07
CA VAL A 311 -12.32 -15.88 11.84
C VAL A 311 -12.22 -16.80 10.63
N MET A 312 -13.17 -16.66 9.70
CA MET A 312 -13.17 -17.44 8.46
C MET A 312 -11.93 -17.13 7.62
N MET A 313 -11.31 -18.17 7.06
CA MET A 313 -10.22 -18.00 6.10
C MET A 313 -10.76 -17.35 4.81
N PRO A 314 -9.92 -16.54 4.11
CA PRO A 314 -10.34 -15.94 2.84
C PRO A 314 -10.58 -17.01 1.78
N GLU A 315 -11.70 -16.92 1.10
CA GLU A 315 -11.98 -17.75 -0.08
C GLU A 315 -11.42 -17.14 -1.37
N TYR A 316 -11.18 -15.82 -1.34
CA TYR A 316 -10.65 -15.07 -2.47
C TYR A 316 -9.39 -14.29 -2.05
N PHE A 317 -8.30 -14.55 -2.78
CA PHE A 317 -7.05 -13.81 -2.68
C PHE A 317 -6.93 -12.91 -3.90
N LEU A 318 -7.05 -11.61 -3.71
CA LEU A 318 -6.99 -10.59 -4.76
C LEU A 318 -5.61 -9.94 -4.77
N LEU A 319 -4.82 -10.31 -5.77
CA LEU A 319 -3.43 -9.90 -5.91
C LEU A 319 -3.33 -8.56 -6.65
N PHE A 320 -2.53 -7.63 -6.13
CA PHE A 320 -2.16 -6.38 -6.78
C PHE A 320 -0.74 -5.96 -6.40
N GLY A 321 -0.21 -4.94 -7.08
CA GLY A 321 1.20 -4.57 -6.96
C GLY A 321 2.09 -5.29 -7.95
N GLY A 322 3.25 -4.69 -8.25
CA GLY A 322 4.14 -5.10 -9.33
C GLY A 322 4.74 -6.50 -9.19
N GLY A 323 4.99 -6.95 -7.97
CA GLY A 323 5.63 -8.25 -7.72
C GLY A 323 4.78 -9.43 -8.15
N TRP A 324 3.48 -9.34 -8.01
CA TRP A 324 2.58 -10.38 -8.50
C TRP A 324 2.50 -10.47 -10.03
N ASN A 325 3.19 -9.59 -10.77
CA ASN A 325 3.39 -9.77 -12.21
C ASN A 325 4.48 -10.81 -12.52
N ASN A 326 5.30 -11.19 -11.53
CA ASN A 326 6.23 -12.30 -11.68
C ASN A 326 5.45 -13.63 -11.52
N PRO A 327 5.33 -14.45 -12.59
CA PRO A 327 4.54 -15.68 -12.54
C PRO A 327 5.09 -16.70 -11.52
N LEU A 328 6.41 -16.73 -11.29
CA LEU A 328 7.00 -17.63 -10.30
C LEU A 328 6.44 -17.38 -8.90
N MET A 329 6.33 -16.09 -8.50
CA MET A 329 5.80 -15.73 -7.18
C MET A 329 4.31 -16.07 -7.07
N THR A 330 3.53 -15.84 -8.12
CA THR A 330 2.10 -16.15 -8.13
C THR A 330 1.85 -17.67 -8.09
N ASP A 331 2.62 -18.43 -8.89
CA ASP A 331 2.50 -19.89 -8.94
C ASP A 331 2.95 -20.54 -7.62
N ASP A 332 4.02 -20.05 -7.00
CA ASP A 332 4.46 -20.48 -5.68
C ASP A 332 3.40 -20.25 -4.60
N PHE A 333 2.78 -19.05 -4.60
CA PHE A 333 1.73 -18.74 -3.64
C PHE A 333 0.51 -19.65 -3.85
N ALA A 334 0.13 -19.91 -5.11
CA ALA A 334 -0.92 -20.86 -5.45
C ALA A 334 -0.60 -22.28 -4.98
N ALA A 335 0.63 -22.76 -5.22
CA ALA A 335 1.08 -24.08 -4.77
C ALA A 335 1.07 -24.20 -3.24
N LEU A 336 1.48 -23.16 -2.50
CA LEU A 336 1.43 -23.14 -1.04
C LEU A 336 -0.01 -23.19 -0.52
N LEU A 337 -0.93 -22.45 -1.12
CA LEU A 337 -2.35 -22.44 -0.77
C LEU A 337 -3.03 -23.78 -1.03
N HIS A 338 -2.79 -24.36 -2.20
CA HIS A 338 -3.50 -25.57 -2.65
C HIS A 338 -2.81 -26.88 -2.25
N GLY A 339 -1.64 -26.82 -1.61
CA GLY A 339 -0.90 -28.04 -1.21
C GLY A 339 -0.19 -28.76 -2.36
N GLY A 340 0.15 -28.04 -3.44
CA GLY A 340 0.95 -28.54 -4.55
C GLY A 340 2.41 -28.85 -4.17
N GLU A 341 3.25 -29.22 -5.14
CA GLU A 341 4.69 -29.39 -4.93
C GLU A 341 5.29 -28.05 -4.47
N ASN A 342 5.83 -28.03 -3.27
CA ASN A 342 6.46 -26.87 -2.68
C ASN A 342 7.52 -27.28 -1.63
N ILE A 343 8.44 -26.37 -1.37
CA ILE A 343 9.47 -26.56 -0.35
C ILE A 343 8.98 -25.92 0.94
N VAL A 344 8.79 -26.70 1.97
CA VAL A 344 8.39 -26.23 3.30
C VAL A 344 9.48 -26.53 4.31
N LEU A 345 9.94 -25.51 5.02
CA LEU A 345 10.90 -25.68 6.12
C LEU A 345 10.34 -26.65 7.17
N PRO A 346 11.15 -27.59 7.68
CA PRO A 346 10.68 -28.62 8.60
C PRO A 346 9.86 -28.07 9.77
N GLN A 347 10.29 -26.96 10.36
CA GLN A 347 9.62 -26.31 11.51
C GLN A 347 8.25 -25.70 11.15
N HIS A 348 7.94 -25.48 9.88
CA HIS A 348 6.67 -24.88 9.43
C HIS A 348 5.67 -25.90 8.83
N ARG A 349 6.05 -27.19 8.69
CA ARG A 349 5.18 -28.20 8.05
C ARG A 349 3.82 -28.33 8.75
N ALA A 350 3.84 -28.57 10.06
CA ALA A 350 2.60 -28.70 10.82
C ALA A 350 1.75 -27.42 10.79
N LEU A 351 2.38 -26.24 10.81
CA LEU A 351 1.67 -24.95 10.66
C LEU A 351 0.98 -24.86 9.29
N PHE A 352 1.68 -25.18 8.21
CA PHE A 352 1.15 -25.06 6.85
C PHE A 352 0.02 -26.07 6.59
N GLU A 353 0.13 -27.29 7.11
CA GLU A 353 -0.96 -28.28 7.08
C GLU A 353 -2.19 -27.80 7.82
N ARG A 354 -2.01 -27.26 9.04
CA ARG A 354 -3.11 -26.65 9.81
C ARG A 354 -3.74 -25.48 9.07
N LEU A 355 -2.97 -24.59 8.46
CA LEU A 355 -3.51 -23.47 7.69
C LEU A 355 -4.38 -23.95 6.54
N ARG A 356 -3.88 -24.92 5.76
CA ARG A 356 -4.66 -25.50 4.66
C ARG A 356 -5.95 -26.18 5.12
N SER A 357 -5.93 -26.84 6.26
CA SER A 357 -7.14 -27.50 6.80
C SER A 357 -8.22 -26.53 7.28
N ARG A 358 -7.89 -25.23 7.47
CA ARG A 358 -8.87 -24.20 7.82
C ARG A 358 -9.68 -23.68 6.64
N PHE A 359 -9.24 -23.89 5.40
CA PHE A 359 -10.03 -23.48 4.23
C PHE A 359 -11.22 -24.40 4.04
N ALA A 360 -12.43 -23.81 4.00
CA ALA A 360 -13.67 -24.57 3.77
C ALA A 360 -13.73 -25.16 2.35
N GLN A 361 -13.12 -24.48 1.40
CA GLN A 361 -12.96 -24.89 0.01
C GLN A 361 -11.63 -24.39 -0.54
N SER A 362 -11.25 -24.88 -1.72
CA SER A 362 -10.05 -24.43 -2.41
C SER A 362 -10.13 -22.93 -2.70
N PRO A 363 -9.21 -22.10 -2.19
CA PRO A 363 -9.30 -20.67 -2.36
C PRO A 363 -9.06 -20.22 -3.80
N HIS A 364 -9.73 -19.15 -4.20
CA HIS A 364 -9.57 -18.53 -5.51
C HIS A 364 -8.46 -17.46 -5.46
N ILE A 365 -7.55 -17.52 -6.43
CA ILE A 365 -6.50 -16.51 -6.61
C ILE A 365 -6.78 -15.77 -7.91
N ALA A 366 -6.81 -14.46 -7.87
CA ALA A 366 -6.99 -13.62 -9.05
C ALA A 366 -6.33 -12.26 -8.88
N ARG A 367 -6.04 -11.58 -9.98
CA ARG A 367 -5.70 -10.17 -9.98
C ARG A 367 -6.94 -9.34 -9.66
N THR A 368 -6.80 -8.21 -8.96
CA THR A 368 -7.90 -7.30 -8.66
C THR A 368 -8.61 -6.80 -9.91
N ASP A 369 -7.87 -6.64 -11.02
CA ASP A 369 -8.38 -6.19 -12.33
C ASP A 369 -9.51 -7.08 -12.86
N ARG A 370 -9.51 -8.37 -12.53
CA ARG A 370 -10.60 -9.30 -12.90
C ARG A 370 -11.96 -8.89 -12.32
N TYR A 371 -11.95 -8.13 -11.25
CA TYR A 371 -13.16 -7.65 -10.55
C TYR A 371 -13.43 -6.17 -10.78
N GLY A 372 -12.72 -5.54 -11.75
CA GLY A 372 -12.89 -4.14 -12.09
C GLY A 372 -12.20 -3.17 -11.11
N ILE A 373 -11.24 -3.67 -10.34
CA ILE A 373 -10.46 -2.89 -9.39
C ILE A 373 -9.03 -2.79 -9.92
N SER A 374 -8.60 -1.59 -10.30
CA SER A 374 -7.26 -1.41 -10.86
C SER A 374 -6.18 -1.56 -9.80
N GLY A 375 -5.38 -2.61 -9.92
CA GLY A 375 -4.27 -2.85 -9.01
C GLY A 375 -3.17 -1.77 -9.05
N GLN A 376 -2.99 -1.12 -10.19
CA GLN A 376 -2.01 -0.04 -10.36
C GLN A 376 -2.42 1.23 -9.62
N TYR A 377 -3.74 1.55 -9.62
CA TYR A 377 -4.25 2.79 -9.04
C TYR A 377 -4.92 2.59 -7.68
N MET A 378 -4.71 1.45 -7.03
CA MET A 378 -5.31 1.14 -5.73
C MET A 378 -5.02 2.22 -4.68
N GLU A 379 -3.77 2.69 -4.61
CA GLU A 379 -3.40 3.73 -3.65
C GLU A 379 -4.07 5.08 -3.96
N ALA A 380 -4.21 5.44 -5.24
CA ALA A 380 -4.98 6.62 -5.63
C ALA A 380 -6.47 6.43 -5.32
N GLY A 381 -7.02 5.23 -5.50
CA GLY A 381 -8.39 4.86 -5.11
C GLY A 381 -8.69 5.08 -3.63
N ILE A 382 -7.71 4.81 -2.75
CA ILE A 382 -7.81 5.12 -1.30
C ILE A 382 -8.09 6.61 -1.09
N LEU A 383 -7.40 7.49 -1.82
CA LEU A 383 -7.55 8.94 -1.68
C LEU A 383 -8.88 9.43 -2.26
N ALA A 384 -9.36 8.83 -3.34
CA ALA A 384 -10.70 9.08 -3.87
C ALA A 384 -11.78 8.73 -2.83
N ASP A 385 -11.65 7.58 -2.17
CA ASP A 385 -12.59 7.11 -1.15
C ASP A 385 -12.52 7.98 0.13
N LEU A 386 -11.33 8.43 0.55
CA LEU A 386 -11.16 9.38 1.65
C LEU A 386 -11.90 10.70 1.37
N ALA A 387 -11.79 11.23 0.15
CA ALA A 387 -12.54 12.44 -0.24
C ALA A 387 -14.06 12.18 -0.20
N ARG A 388 -14.55 11.04 -0.70
CA ARG A 388 -15.95 10.64 -0.57
C ARG A 388 -16.39 10.53 0.90
N CYS A 389 -15.58 9.93 1.74
CA CYS A 389 -15.88 9.79 3.16
C CYS A 389 -15.99 11.16 3.85
N LYS A 390 -15.12 12.12 3.48
CA LYS A 390 -15.21 13.50 3.95
C LYS A 390 -16.50 14.17 3.50
N ILE A 391 -16.90 14.02 2.23
CA ILE A 391 -18.18 14.55 1.68
C ILE A 391 -19.37 13.99 2.47
N LYS A 392 -19.36 12.70 2.80
CA LYS A 392 -20.46 12.00 3.47
C LYS A 392 -20.39 12.04 5.00
N ASN A 393 -19.36 12.64 5.57
CA ASN A 393 -19.07 12.63 7.00
C ASN A 393 -19.00 11.20 7.56
N ILE A 394 -18.36 10.29 6.80
CA ILE A 394 -18.14 8.88 7.18
C ILE A 394 -16.74 8.76 7.80
N PRO A 395 -16.58 8.17 8.99
CA PRO A 395 -15.27 7.86 9.54
C PRO A 395 -14.45 6.96 8.61
N PHE A 396 -13.16 7.27 8.46
CA PHE A 396 -12.24 6.48 7.64
C PHE A 396 -11.17 5.75 8.46
N THR A 397 -10.76 6.32 9.58
CA THR A 397 -9.90 5.64 10.55
C THR A 397 -10.69 5.23 11.78
N THR A 398 -10.32 4.10 12.36
CA THR A 398 -11.01 3.50 13.50
C THR A 398 -10.00 2.91 14.49
N PRO A 399 -10.42 2.62 15.75
CA PRO A 399 -9.56 1.93 16.69
C PRO A 399 -8.94 0.64 16.14
N GLU A 400 -9.64 -0.07 15.29
CA GLU A 400 -9.20 -1.34 14.72
C GLU A 400 -8.16 -1.15 13.58
N THR A 401 -8.15 0.02 12.93
CA THR A 401 -7.25 0.27 11.78
C THR A 401 -5.99 1.02 12.18
N THR A 402 -6.11 2.12 12.92
CA THR A 402 -4.98 3.01 13.27
C THR A 402 -4.74 3.13 14.77
N GLY A 403 -5.59 2.49 15.60
CA GLY A 403 -5.49 2.63 17.04
C GLY A 403 -6.03 3.96 17.60
N CYS A 404 -6.71 4.77 16.79
CA CYS A 404 -7.31 6.03 17.26
C CYS A 404 -8.39 5.78 18.30
N LYS A 405 -8.63 6.76 19.21
CA LYS A 405 -9.55 6.59 20.33
C LYS A 405 -11.00 6.42 19.88
N THR A 406 -11.40 7.09 18.81
CA THR A 406 -12.76 7.07 18.25
C THR A 406 -12.70 7.10 16.74
N PRO A 407 -13.72 6.53 16.03
CA PRO A 407 -13.79 6.63 14.57
C PRO A 407 -13.71 8.08 14.10
N THR A 408 -12.82 8.36 13.15
CA THR A 408 -12.45 9.72 12.75
C THR A 408 -12.72 9.98 11.27
N VAL A 409 -13.37 11.12 10.99
CA VAL A 409 -13.54 11.67 9.64
C VAL A 409 -12.33 12.54 9.34
N CYS A 410 -11.44 12.03 8.50
CA CYS A 410 -10.15 12.65 8.20
C CYS A 410 -10.24 13.69 7.08
N GLY A 411 -9.33 14.68 7.15
CA GLY A 411 -9.06 15.62 6.06
C GLY A 411 -9.66 17.00 6.22
N ILE A 412 -9.07 17.95 5.53
CA ILE A 412 -9.40 19.38 5.55
C ILE A 412 -9.84 19.80 4.15
N TRP A 413 -10.90 20.63 4.08
CA TRP A 413 -11.37 21.19 2.81
C TRP A 413 -10.56 22.40 2.37
N CYS A 414 -10.32 22.47 1.07
CA CYS A 414 -9.82 23.64 0.38
C CYS A 414 -10.63 23.85 -0.91
N TYR A 415 -11.05 25.09 -1.13
CA TYR A 415 -11.91 25.46 -2.26
C TYR A 415 -11.18 26.39 -3.23
N PRO A 416 -11.49 26.31 -4.54
CA PRO A 416 -10.98 27.28 -5.52
C PRO A 416 -11.35 28.71 -5.14
N HIS A 417 -10.45 29.68 -5.39
CA HIS A 417 -10.77 31.08 -5.18
C HIS A 417 -11.95 31.51 -6.04
N GLY A 418 -12.92 32.20 -5.44
CA GLY A 418 -14.11 32.72 -6.14
C GLY A 418 -15.34 31.79 -6.18
N ARG A 419 -15.31 30.69 -5.43
CA ARG A 419 -16.49 29.85 -5.15
C ARG A 419 -17.01 30.04 -3.74
#